data_4a8ee6add3c2a6567305020530370b54
#
_entry.id   4a8ee6add3c2a6567305020530370b54
#
_cell.length_a   1.000
_cell.length_b   1.000
_cell.length_c   1.000
_cell.angle_alpha   90.00
_cell.angle_beta   90.00
_cell.angle_gamma   90.00
#
_symmetry.space_group_name_H-M   'P 1'
#
loop_
_entity.id
_entity.type
_entity.pdbx_description
1 polymer ?
#
loop_
_entity_poly.entity_id
_entity_poly.type
_entity_poly.pdbx_seq_one_letter_code
_entity_poly.pdbx_strand_id
1 'polypeptide(L)'
;MNHTDNIPTVTDASVSSSHSPSLPFTPSHSPIVGLSPMDDITDLPFRQLCKEMGANLLITEFIASEALNRDAEKSMRKMRFTPEQRPIGIQVFGANEEELLQCLEVVEQAEPDFIDINWGCPVRKVAGTGALASTSRTRIW
;
A
#
# COMPACT_ATOMS: atom_id res chain seq x y z
N MET A 1 17.77 23.97 -46.55
CA MET A 1 17.77 22.58 -46.05
C MET A 1 16.99 22.57 -44.76
N ASN A 2 15.66 22.32 -44.83
CA ASN A 2 14.77 22.30 -43.69
C ASN A 2 14.64 20.85 -43.22
N HIS A 3 15.17 20.56 -42.04
CA HIS A 3 14.90 19.31 -41.33
C HIS A 3 13.60 19.51 -40.54
N THR A 4 12.54 18.89 -40.97
CA THR A 4 11.29 18.73 -40.23
C THR A 4 11.39 17.42 -39.44
N ASP A 5 11.60 17.53 -38.12
CA ASP A 5 11.60 16.40 -37.21
C ASP A 5 10.17 15.84 -37.12
N ASN A 6 10.03 14.62 -37.53
CA ASN A 6 8.79 13.85 -37.55
C ASN A 6 8.62 13.22 -36.16
N ILE A 7 7.77 13.83 -35.32
CA ILE A 7 7.37 13.26 -34.05
C ILE A 7 6.29 12.20 -34.33
N PRO A 8 6.48 10.93 -33.97
CA PRO A 8 5.44 9.94 -34.15
C PRO A 8 4.28 10.22 -33.18
N THR A 9 3.11 10.47 -33.75
CA THR A 9 1.83 10.49 -33.02
C THR A 9 1.56 9.11 -32.41
N VAL A 10 1.47 9.05 -31.09
CA VAL A 10 0.99 7.87 -30.37
C VAL A 10 -0.48 7.69 -30.71
N THR A 11 -0.76 6.70 -31.53
CA THR A 11 -2.13 6.30 -31.85
C THR A 11 -2.75 5.63 -30.62
N ASP A 12 -3.91 6.14 -30.27
CA ASP A 12 -4.84 5.67 -29.26
C ASP A 12 -5.00 4.13 -29.28
N ALA A 13 -4.32 3.46 -28.34
CA ALA A 13 -4.64 2.07 -28.05
C ALA A 13 -5.90 2.08 -27.18
N SER A 14 -7.03 1.72 -27.76
CA SER A 14 -8.31 1.51 -27.10
C SER A 14 -8.15 0.60 -25.88
N VAL A 15 -8.07 1.21 -24.71
CA VAL A 15 -8.19 0.50 -23.42
C VAL A 15 -9.67 0.19 -23.20
N SER A 16 -10.12 -0.92 -23.76
CA SER A 16 -11.40 -1.53 -23.40
C SER A 16 -11.19 -2.50 -22.27
N SER A 17 -11.37 -2.05 -21.05
CA SER A 17 -11.79 -2.94 -19.97
C SER A 17 -12.28 -2.10 -18.80
N SER A 18 -13.55 -1.91 -18.73
CA SER A 18 -14.29 -1.39 -17.60
C SER A 18 -14.33 -2.40 -16.46
N HIS A 19 -13.18 -2.68 -15.85
CA HIS A 19 -13.13 -3.25 -14.51
C HIS A 19 -12.77 -2.12 -13.57
N SER A 20 -13.78 -1.39 -13.08
CA SER A 20 -13.63 -0.67 -11.82
C SER A 20 -13.36 -1.73 -10.75
N PRO A 21 -12.22 -1.70 -10.05
CA PRO A 21 -12.02 -2.58 -8.92
C PRO A 21 -13.14 -2.30 -7.92
N SER A 22 -14.06 -3.23 -7.78
CA SER A 22 -15.04 -3.16 -6.70
C SER A 22 -14.25 -3.23 -5.40
N LEU A 23 -14.42 -2.21 -4.55
CA LEU A 23 -13.86 -2.27 -3.20
C LEU A 23 -14.27 -3.61 -2.57
N PRO A 24 -13.37 -4.30 -1.85
CA PRO A 24 -13.61 -5.63 -1.30
C PRO A 24 -14.70 -5.66 -0.22
N PHE A 25 -15.35 -4.54 0.04
CA PHE A 25 -16.44 -4.41 0.97
C PHE A 25 -17.55 -3.54 0.36
N THR A 26 -18.74 -4.09 0.30
CA THR A 26 -19.95 -3.30 0.06
C THR A 26 -20.28 -2.52 1.33
N PRO A 27 -20.59 -1.22 1.24
CA PRO A 27 -21.09 -0.48 2.39
C PRO A 27 -22.37 -1.18 2.89
N SER A 28 -22.25 -1.94 3.97
CA SER A 28 -23.42 -2.35 4.73
C SER A 28 -23.88 -1.13 5.52
N HIS A 29 -25.15 -1.10 5.93
CA HIS A 29 -25.68 -0.02 6.79
C HIS A 29 -25.01 0.04 8.19
N SER A 30 -24.07 -0.85 8.48
CA SER A 30 -23.29 -0.90 9.70
C SER A 30 -21.98 -0.14 9.53
N PRO A 31 -21.47 0.53 10.56
CA PRO A 31 -20.17 1.21 10.49
C PRO A 31 -19.05 0.18 10.25
N ILE A 32 -18.08 0.56 9.43
CA ILE A 32 -16.87 -0.24 9.23
C ILE A 32 -15.93 0.02 10.41
N VAL A 33 -15.55 -1.05 11.11
CA VAL A 33 -14.55 -1.01 12.17
C VAL A 33 -13.24 -1.53 11.61
N GLY A 34 -12.27 -0.62 11.43
CA GLY A 34 -10.95 -0.93 10.90
C GLY A 34 -9.87 -0.93 11.98
N LEU A 35 -8.93 -1.86 11.89
CA LEU A 35 -7.72 -1.85 12.69
C LEU A 35 -6.64 -1.03 11.98
N SER A 36 -6.20 0.07 12.60
CA SER A 36 -5.09 0.88 12.09
C SER A 36 -3.76 0.14 12.14
N PRO A 37 -2.88 0.30 11.15
CA PRO A 37 -1.56 -0.29 11.16
C PRO A 37 -0.66 0.33 12.23
N MET A 38 -0.01 -0.50 13.04
CA MET A 38 0.93 -0.07 14.08
C MET A 38 2.15 -0.99 14.08
N ASP A 39 3.35 -0.41 13.89
CA ASP A 39 4.60 -1.16 13.86
C ASP A 39 4.85 -1.86 15.21
N ASP A 40 5.31 -3.09 15.15
CA ASP A 40 5.54 -3.98 16.30
C ASP A 40 4.29 -4.27 17.19
N ILE A 41 3.08 -3.94 16.72
CA ILE A 41 1.83 -4.18 17.45
C ILE A 41 0.84 -4.98 16.60
N THR A 42 0.56 -4.53 15.36
CA THR A 42 -0.44 -5.19 14.51
C THR A 42 0.13 -6.36 13.73
N ASP A 43 0.82 -7.25 14.44
CA ASP A 43 1.30 -8.52 13.92
C ASP A 43 0.14 -9.48 13.60
N LEU A 44 0.45 -10.61 12.99
CA LEU A 44 -0.56 -11.57 12.57
C LEU A 44 -1.46 -12.06 13.73
N PRO A 45 -0.94 -12.46 14.91
CA PRO A 45 -1.77 -12.87 16.03
C PRO A 45 -2.69 -11.76 16.56
N PHE A 46 -2.17 -10.53 16.67
CA PHE A 46 -2.98 -9.42 17.16
C PHE A 46 -4.09 -9.06 16.18
N ARG A 47 -3.80 -9.05 14.88
CA ARG A 47 -4.85 -8.85 13.86
C ARG A 47 -5.92 -9.92 13.91
N GLN A 48 -5.52 -11.18 14.14
CA GLN A 48 -6.47 -12.29 14.28
C GLN A 48 -7.42 -12.05 15.46
N LEU A 49 -6.89 -11.66 16.61
CA LEU A 49 -7.69 -11.31 17.78
C LEU A 49 -8.68 -10.18 17.48
N CYS A 50 -8.20 -9.11 16.84
CA CYS A 50 -9.07 -7.99 16.47
C CYS A 50 -10.18 -8.41 15.51
N LYS A 51 -9.88 -9.32 14.58
CA LYS A 51 -10.89 -9.90 13.67
C LYS A 51 -11.97 -10.65 14.43
N GLU A 52 -11.59 -11.50 15.38
CA GLU A 52 -12.52 -12.23 16.24
C GLU A 52 -13.35 -11.32 17.13
N MET A 53 -12.80 -10.16 17.52
CA MET A 53 -13.50 -9.12 18.27
C MET A 53 -14.40 -8.23 17.41
N GLY A 54 -14.48 -8.47 16.10
CA GLY A 54 -15.43 -7.82 15.20
C GLY A 54 -14.84 -6.73 14.29
N ALA A 55 -13.52 -6.64 14.16
CA ALA A 55 -12.93 -5.77 13.14
C ALA A 55 -13.32 -6.24 11.72
N ASN A 56 -13.84 -5.32 10.92
CA ASN A 56 -14.29 -5.62 9.56
C ASN A 56 -13.14 -5.49 8.54
N LEU A 57 -12.20 -4.59 8.79
CA LEU A 57 -11.08 -4.25 7.92
C LEU A 57 -9.78 -4.32 8.70
N LEU A 58 -8.81 -5.02 8.18
CA LEU A 58 -7.48 -5.13 8.78
C LEU A 58 -6.42 -4.55 7.84
N ILE A 59 -5.37 -3.98 8.42
CA ILE A 59 -4.19 -3.52 7.69
C ILE A 59 -2.95 -4.06 8.41
N THR A 60 -1.97 -4.54 7.65
CA THR A 60 -0.72 -5.06 8.21
C THR A 60 0.11 -3.94 8.83
N GLU A 61 1.16 -4.29 9.57
CA GLU A 61 2.22 -3.35 9.88
C GLU A 61 2.80 -2.76 8.60
N PHE A 62 3.26 -1.52 8.65
CA PHE A 62 3.81 -0.87 7.46
C PHE A 62 5.19 -1.42 7.07
N ILE A 63 5.45 -1.45 5.77
CA ILE A 63 6.68 -1.95 5.17
C ILE A 63 7.38 -0.80 4.46
N ALA A 64 8.65 -0.57 4.81
CA ALA A 64 9.48 0.36 4.07
C ALA A 64 9.89 -0.24 2.72
N SER A 65 9.71 0.49 1.62
CA SER A 65 10.15 0.03 0.29
C SER A 65 11.65 -0.32 0.26
N GLU A 66 12.47 0.50 0.92
CA GLU A 66 13.90 0.23 1.07
C GLU A 66 14.22 -1.05 1.87
N ALA A 67 13.38 -1.41 2.84
CA ALA A 67 13.62 -2.57 3.69
C ALA A 67 13.39 -3.88 2.95
N LEU A 68 12.50 -3.89 1.97
CA LEU A 68 12.25 -5.07 1.15
C LEU A 68 13.52 -5.52 0.40
N ASN A 69 14.35 -4.56 -0.01
CA ASN A 69 15.61 -4.81 -0.71
C ASN A 69 16.76 -5.22 0.24
N ARG A 70 16.66 -4.87 1.55
CA ARG A 70 17.74 -5.09 2.53
C ARG A 70 17.49 -6.27 3.47
N ASP A 71 16.23 -6.47 3.88
CA ASP A 71 15.81 -7.52 4.80
C ASP A 71 14.46 -8.08 4.36
N ALA A 72 14.51 -8.80 3.25
CA ALA A 72 13.32 -9.38 2.62
C ALA A 72 12.58 -10.32 3.58
N GLU A 73 13.28 -11.08 4.42
CA GLU A 73 12.64 -12.05 5.33
C GLU A 73 11.78 -11.36 6.39
N LYS A 74 12.29 -10.28 7.01
CA LYS A 74 11.52 -9.51 8.00
C LYS A 74 10.32 -8.84 7.38
N SER A 75 10.50 -8.24 6.21
CA SER A 75 9.42 -7.59 5.45
C SER A 75 8.36 -8.61 5.01
N MET A 76 8.78 -9.77 4.51
CA MET A 76 7.88 -10.85 4.14
C MET A 76 7.06 -11.39 5.32
N ARG A 77 7.64 -11.43 6.53
CA ARG A 77 6.88 -11.81 7.73
C ARG A 77 5.77 -10.83 8.06
N LYS A 78 6.00 -9.53 7.90
CA LYS A 78 4.99 -8.49 8.11
C LYS A 78 3.82 -8.57 7.12
N MET A 79 4.07 -9.05 5.91
CA MET A 79 3.04 -9.24 4.88
C MET A 79 2.14 -10.46 5.11
N ARG A 80 2.55 -11.41 5.96
CA ARG A 80 1.78 -12.65 6.18
C ARG A 80 0.42 -12.38 6.79
N PHE A 81 -0.59 -13.03 6.26
CA PHE A 81 -1.94 -13.03 6.78
C PHE A 81 -2.62 -14.38 6.48
N THR A 82 -3.76 -14.63 7.11
CA THR A 82 -4.57 -15.82 6.87
C THR A 82 -5.84 -15.45 6.12
N PRO A 83 -6.51 -16.41 5.44
CA PRO A 83 -7.78 -16.14 4.76
C PRO A 83 -8.86 -15.56 5.67
N GLU A 84 -8.86 -15.91 6.95
CA GLU A 84 -9.83 -15.45 7.94
C GLU A 84 -9.68 -13.96 8.27
N GLN A 85 -8.50 -13.38 8.02
CA GLN A 85 -8.23 -11.97 8.25
C GLN A 85 -8.77 -11.07 7.14
N ARG A 86 -9.23 -11.63 6.03
CA ARG A 86 -9.79 -10.85 4.91
C ARG A 86 -11.11 -10.16 5.29
N PRO A 87 -11.38 -8.96 4.75
CA PRO A 87 -10.52 -8.18 3.85
C PRO A 87 -9.33 -7.55 4.60
N ILE A 88 -8.15 -7.65 3.98
CA ILE A 88 -6.90 -7.18 4.55
C ILE A 88 -6.08 -6.37 3.54
N GLY A 89 -5.53 -5.24 3.99
CA GLY A 89 -4.57 -4.45 3.25
C GLY A 89 -3.15 -4.66 3.70
N ILE A 90 -2.20 -4.49 2.79
CA ILE A 90 -0.78 -4.37 3.12
C ILE A 90 -0.40 -2.90 3.01
N GLN A 91 0.14 -2.33 4.11
CA GLN A 91 0.59 -0.95 4.12
C GLN A 91 2.08 -0.85 3.76
N VAL A 92 2.38 0.06 2.82
CA VAL A 92 3.73 0.38 2.39
C VAL A 92 4.02 1.87 2.54
N PHE A 93 5.29 2.21 2.67
CA PHE A 93 5.76 3.59 2.57
C PHE A 93 7.15 3.63 1.92
N GLY A 94 7.48 4.75 1.30
CA GLY A 94 8.79 4.95 0.67
C GLY A 94 9.01 6.41 0.31
N ALA A 95 10.28 6.77 0.11
CA ALA A 95 10.70 8.10 -0.32
C ALA A 95 11.03 8.13 -1.82
N ASN A 96 11.42 7.01 -2.36
CA ASN A 96 11.85 6.84 -3.74
C ASN A 96 10.75 6.14 -4.54
N GLU A 97 10.34 6.75 -5.66
CA GLU A 97 9.28 6.24 -6.51
C GLU A 97 9.63 4.87 -7.10
N GLU A 98 10.87 4.71 -7.60
CA GLU A 98 11.31 3.46 -8.21
C GLU A 98 11.35 2.30 -7.21
N GLU A 99 11.86 2.53 -6.00
CA GLU A 99 11.86 1.55 -4.92
C GLU A 99 10.43 1.21 -4.46
N LEU A 100 9.53 2.20 -4.45
CA LEU A 100 8.13 1.98 -4.11
C LEU A 100 7.44 1.11 -5.16
N LEU A 101 7.67 1.37 -6.44
CA LEU A 101 7.12 0.55 -7.53
C LEU A 101 7.58 -0.90 -7.44
N GLN A 102 8.88 -1.13 -7.23
CA GLN A 102 9.42 -2.48 -7.01
C GLN A 102 8.81 -3.16 -5.78
N CYS A 103 8.62 -2.40 -4.70
CA CYS A 103 7.95 -2.90 -3.49
C CYS A 103 6.51 -3.33 -3.78
N LEU A 104 5.76 -2.56 -4.57
CA LEU A 104 4.38 -2.87 -4.95
C LEU A 104 4.29 -4.18 -5.74
N GLU A 105 5.22 -4.43 -6.66
CA GLU A 105 5.26 -5.70 -7.41
C GLU A 105 5.42 -6.92 -6.48
N VAL A 106 6.21 -6.79 -5.41
CA VAL A 106 6.37 -7.86 -4.42
C VAL A 106 5.14 -8.01 -3.54
N VAL A 107 4.53 -6.89 -3.15
CA VAL A 107 3.31 -6.87 -2.33
C VAL A 107 2.13 -7.49 -3.07
N GLU A 108 1.98 -7.23 -4.36
CA GLU A 108 0.94 -7.83 -5.21
C GLU A 108 1.02 -9.36 -5.24
N GLN A 109 2.23 -9.94 -5.18
CA GLN A 109 2.41 -11.40 -5.14
C GLN A 109 1.85 -12.05 -3.86
N ALA A 110 1.67 -11.27 -2.79
CA ALA A 110 1.01 -11.75 -1.58
C ALA A 110 -0.53 -11.74 -1.68
N GLU A 111 -1.06 -11.19 -2.78
CA GLU A 111 -2.50 -11.13 -3.08
C GLU A 111 -3.36 -10.51 -1.96
N PRO A 112 -3.00 -9.31 -1.42
CA PRO A 112 -3.87 -8.61 -0.49
C PRO A 112 -5.18 -8.16 -1.17
N ASP A 113 -6.21 -7.85 -0.40
CA ASP A 113 -7.45 -7.29 -0.95
C ASP A 113 -7.28 -5.84 -1.43
N PHE A 114 -6.31 -5.13 -0.85
CA PHE A 114 -5.92 -3.78 -1.27
C PHE A 114 -4.51 -3.45 -0.76
N ILE A 115 -3.91 -2.42 -1.32
CA ILE A 115 -2.63 -1.86 -0.87
C ILE A 115 -2.91 -0.46 -0.31
N ASP A 116 -2.36 -0.18 0.87
CA ASP A 116 -2.45 1.11 1.52
C ASP A 116 -1.09 1.82 1.50
N ILE A 117 -1.07 3.07 1.06
CA ILE A 117 0.16 3.86 1.00
C ILE A 117 0.17 4.87 2.15
N ASN A 118 1.15 4.73 3.04
CA ASN A 118 1.32 5.65 4.14
C ASN A 118 2.02 6.94 3.69
N TRP A 119 1.26 8.01 3.59
CA TRP A 119 1.74 9.34 3.22
C TRP A 119 2.06 10.24 4.41
N GLY A 120 1.82 9.81 5.64
CA GLY A 120 1.89 10.68 6.81
C GLY A 120 2.33 10.00 8.11
N CYS A 121 3.60 9.59 8.22
CA CYS A 121 4.12 9.08 9.48
C CYS A 121 4.89 10.19 10.23
N PRO A 122 4.43 10.64 11.44
CA PRO A 122 5.09 11.69 12.20
C PRO A 122 6.37 11.22 12.91
N VAL A 123 6.67 9.92 12.90
CA VAL A 123 7.83 9.36 13.58
C VAL A 123 9.11 9.84 12.90
N ARG A 124 10.03 10.45 13.68
CA ARG A 124 11.29 11.03 13.17
C ARG A 124 12.13 10.05 12.34
N LYS A 125 12.11 8.77 12.68
CA LYS A 125 12.84 7.71 11.97
C LYS A 125 12.31 7.53 10.54
N VAL A 126 11.02 7.71 10.32
CA VAL A 126 10.37 7.62 9.01
C VAL A 126 10.41 8.98 8.29
N ALA A 127 10.11 10.07 9.01
CA ALA A 127 10.17 11.42 8.47
C ALA A 127 11.61 11.86 8.07
N GLY A 128 12.63 11.30 8.71
CA GLY A 128 14.04 11.59 8.42
C GLY A 128 14.60 10.89 7.18
N THR A 129 13.91 9.88 6.65
CA THR A 129 14.34 9.16 5.43
C THR A 129 13.92 9.85 4.13
N GLY A 130 13.23 11.01 4.21
CA GLY A 130 12.68 11.66 3.02
C GLY A 130 11.46 10.94 2.44
N ALA A 131 10.83 10.02 3.21
CA ALA A 131 9.61 9.35 2.81
C ALA A 131 8.60 10.36 2.26
N LEU A 132 7.85 10.00 1.24
CA LEU A 132 6.91 10.88 0.50
C LEU A 132 6.03 11.73 1.44
N ALA A 133 5.76 11.23 2.64
CA ALA A 133 5.09 11.93 3.72
C ALA A 133 5.87 13.12 4.30
N SER A 134 7.20 13.14 4.22
CA SER A 134 8.02 14.23 4.76
C SER A 134 8.22 15.36 3.76
N THR A 135 7.99 15.11 2.48
CA THR A 135 8.12 16.09 1.39
C THR A 135 6.86 16.93 1.16
N SER A 136 5.73 16.57 1.78
CA SER A 136 4.51 17.37 1.68
C SER A 136 4.59 18.66 2.53
N ARG A 137 5.56 19.52 2.26
CA ARG A 137 5.43 20.97 2.53
C ARG A 137 4.37 21.59 1.63
N THR A 138 3.81 20.84 0.74
CA THR A 138 2.67 21.25 -0.08
C THR A 138 1.42 21.09 0.75
N ARG A 139 0.88 22.21 1.22
CA ARG A 139 -0.44 22.27 1.82
C ARG A 139 -1.42 21.68 0.83
N ILE A 140 -1.96 20.50 1.12
CA ILE A 140 -3.15 20.02 0.46
C ILE A 140 -4.31 20.62 1.25
N TRP A 141 -5.06 21.50 0.58
CA TRP A 141 -6.30 22.09 1.07
C TRP A 141 -7.41 21.07 1.03
#